data_7760cc19414ce994949c9668accb3fd5
#
_entry.id   7760cc19414ce994949c9668accb3fd5
#
_cell.length_a   1.000
_cell.length_b   1.000
_cell.length_c   1.000
_cell.angle_alpha   90.00
_cell.angle_beta   90.00
_cell.angle_gamma   90.00
#
_symmetry.space_group_name_H-M   'P 1'
#
loop_
_entity.id
_entity.type
_entity.pdbx_description
1 polymer ?
#
loop_
_entity_poly.entity_id
_entity_poly.type
_entity_poly.pdbx_seq_one_letter_code
_entity_poly.pdbx_strand_id
1 'polypeptide(L)'
;MPDRRHLLFVGDGSFQLTAQEVSTILRHDYKPVIFLINNGGYLIERCYLGKTSSFNDVANWAYADLPKVFRPDTTARSFVVKTVADLDKALSAPNDTLIFIEASMDPFDAPVAVIESGNNGADLDYGPRGPQHRSNMLLRPAT
;
A
#
# COMPACT_ATOMS: atom_id res chain seq x y z
N MET A 1 -4.54 -23.77 -4.23
CA MET A 1 -5.95 -24.10 -4.55
C MET A 1 -6.22 -23.55 -5.94
N PRO A 2 -6.26 -24.41 -6.98
CA PRO A 2 -6.38 -23.94 -8.37
C PRO A 2 -7.72 -23.27 -8.67
N ASP A 3 -8.76 -23.58 -7.91
CA ASP A 3 -10.12 -23.10 -8.17
C ASP A 3 -10.48 -21.80 -7.43
N ARG A 4 -9.50 -21.19 -6.75
CA ARG A 4 -9.71 -19.94 -6.01
C ARG A 4 -8.84 -18.83 -6.55
N ARG A 5 -9.42 -17.65 -6.73
CA ARG A 5 -8.66 -16.45 -7.04
C ARG A 5 -8.07 -15.86 -5.77
N HIS A 6 -6.80 -15.52 -5.79
CA HIS A 6 -6.12 -14.89 -4.68
C HIS A 6 -6.26 -13.36 -4.79
N LEU A 7 -6.56 -12.73 -3.66
CA LEU A 7 -6.53 -11.28 -3.49
C LEU A 7 -5.35 -10.97 -2.58
N LEU A 8 -4.44 -10.13 -3.02
CA LEU A 8 -3.30 -9.64 -2.26
C LEU A 8 -3.49 -8.15 -2.00
N PHE A 9 -3.46 -7.75 -0.74
CA PHE A 9 -3.40 -6.35 -0.32
C PHE A 9 -2.02 -6.08 0.25
N VAL A 10 -1.31 -5.09 -0.27
CA VAL A 10 0.05 -4.78 0.12
C VAL A 10 0.30 -3.28 0.04
N GLY A 11 0.94 -2.70 1.06
CA GLY A 11 1.37 -1.31 1.04
C GLY A 11 2.60 -1.10 0.13
N ASP A 12 2.78 0.10 -0.35
CA ASP A 12 3.87 0.50 -1.24
C ASP A 12 5.26 0.17 -0.66
N GLY A 13 5.51 0.50 0.61
CA GLY A 13 6.79 0.19 1.25
C GLY A 13 7.06 -1.31 1.37
N SER A 14 6.06 -2.10 1.76
CA SER A 14 6.18 -3.56 1.82
C SER A 14 6.35 -4.17 0.44
N PHE A 15 5.64 -3.64 -0.56
CA PHE A 15 5.75 -4.10 -1.93
C PHE A 15 7.15 -3.89 -2.50
N GLN A 16 7.81 -2.76 -2.19
CA GLN A 16 9.17 -2.47 -2.70
C GLN A 16 10.20 -3.50 -2.24
N LEU A 17 9.97 -4.19 -1.13
CA LEU A 17 10.88 -5.24 -0.65
C LEU A 17 10.90 -6.48 -1.55
N THR A 18 9.78 -6.77 -2.23
CA THR A 18 9.58 -8.00 -3.00
C THR A 18 8.89 -7.76 -4.34
N ALA A 19 9.00 -6.56 -4.90
CA ALA A 19 8.32 -6.18 -6.16
C ALA A 19 8.64 -7.14 -7.32
N GLN A 20 9.86 -7.70 -7.34
CA GLN A 20 10.30 -8.66 -8.36
C GLN A 20 9.47 -9.95 -8.38
N GLU A 21 8.74 -10.29 -7.31
CA GLU A 21 7.87 -11.46 -7.28
C GLU A 21 6.70 -11.36 -8.26
N VAL A 22 6.35 -10.16 -8.71
CA VAL A 22 5.40 -9.96 -9.81
C VAL A 22 5.91 -10.66 -11.08
N SER A 23 7.22 -10.69 -11.32
CA SER A 23 7.79 -11.41 -12.46
C SER A 23 7.54 -12.92 -12.37
N THR A 24 7.60 -13.50 -11.17
CA THR A 24 7.28 -14.91 -10.92
C THR A 24 5.79 -15.19 -11.20
N ILE A 25 4.91 -14.30 -10.74
CA ILE A 25 3.46 -14.39 -11.00
C ILE A 25 3.18 -14.38 -12.51
N LEU A 26 3.81 -13.45 -13.23
CA LEU A 26 3.66 -13.32 -14.68
C LEU A 26 4.25 -14.52 -15.44
N ARG A 27 5.40 -15.03 -15.01
CA ARG A 27 6.07 -16.18 -15.60
C ARG A 27 5.22 -17.45 -15.57
N HIS A 28 4.45 -17.62 -14.48
CA HIS A 28 3.61 -18.81 -14.29
C HIS A 28 2.15 -18.59 -14.71
N ASP A 29 1.85 -17.43 -15.33
CA ASP A 29 0.50 -17.04 -15.76
C ASP A 29 -0.53 -17.15 -14.63
N TYR A 30 -0.11 -16.86 -13.38
CA TYR A 30 -1.01 -16.79 -12.24
C TYR A 30 -1.91 -15.57 -12.37
N LYS A 31 -3.13 -15.67 -11.83
CA LYS A 31 -4.21 -14.70 -12.04
C LYS A 31 -4.71 -14.07 -10.74
N PRO A 32 -3.85 -13.60 -9.83
CA PRO A 32 -4.31 -12.90 -8.64
C PRO A 32 -4.86 -11.53 -9.00
N VAL A 33 -5.55 -10.91 -8.03
CA VAL A 33 -5.75 -9.47 -7.99
C VAL A 33 -4.82 -8.91 -6.93
N ILE A 34 -3.94 -8.00 -7.30
CA ILE A 34 -3.03 -7.31 -6.38
C ILE A 34 -3.57 -5.90 -6.18
N PHE A 35 -3.88 -5.55 -4.93
CA PHE A 35 -4.18 -4.20 -4.49
C PHE A 35 -2.94 -3.63 -3.82
N LEU A 36 -2.23 -2.78 -4.52
CA LEU A 36 -1.13 -1.99 -3.98
C LEU A 36 -1.71 -0.71 -3.41
N ILE A 37 -1.60 -0.54 -2.10
CA ILE A 37 -1.99 0.68 -1.40
C ILE A 37 -0.82 1.65 -1.46
N ASN A 38 -0.94 2.65 -2.33
CA ASN A 38 0.08 3.68 -2.52
C ASN A 38 -0.30 4.93 -1.70
N ASN A 39 0.23 5.03 -0.49
CA ASN A 39 0.10 6.18 0.39
C ASN A 39 1.44 6.89 0.67
N GLY A 40 2.47 6.60 -0.13
CA GLY A 40 3.77 7.27 -0.08
C GLY A 40 4.61 6.90 1.14
N GLY A 41 4.41 5.70 1.73
CA GLY A 41 5.28 5.23 2.79
C GLY A 41 4.63 4.47 3.94
N TYR A 42 5.32 4.44 5.06
CA TYR A 42 4.96 3.62 6.22
C TYR A 42 4.01 4.37 7.17
N LEU A 43 2.70 4.30 6.90
CA LEU A 43 1.68 4.99 7.70
C LEU A 43 1.68 4.54 9.17
N ILE A 44 1.85 3.25 9.43
CA ILE A 44 1.93 2.73 10.80
C ILE A 44 3.09 3.39 11.57
N GLU A 45 4.25 3.51 10.95
CA GLU A 45 5.42 4.14 11.55
C GLU A 45 5.20 5.64 11.78
N ARG A 46 4.47 6.31 10.88
CA ARG A 46 4.07 7.71 11.10
C ARG A 46 3.20 7.88 12.35
N CYS A 47 2.37 6.88 12.65
CA CYS A 47 1.54 6.89 13.87
C CYS A 47 2.36 6.69 15.14
N TYR A 48 3.44 5.88 15.07
CA TYR A 48 4.29 5.55 16.23
C TYR A 48 5.46 6.51 16.41
N LEU A 49 6.14 6.86 15.32
CA LEU A 49 7.47 7.50 15.36
C LEU A 49 7.45 8.95 14.88
N GLY A 50 6.28 9.47 14.60
CA GLY A 50 6.12 10.86 14.15
C GLY A 50 5.90 11.01 12.66
N LYS A 51 5.00 11.92 12.35
CA LYS A 51 4.40 12.15 11.04
C LYS A 51 5.41 12.52 9.96
N THR A 52 6.44 13.28 10.32
CA THR A 52 7.37 13.93 9.38
C THR A 52 8.76 13.31 9.36
N SER A 53 8.93 12.16 10.00
CA SER A 53 10.21 11.47 9.98
C SER A 53 10.49 10.91 8.59
N SER A 54 11.61 11.31 7.97
CA SER A 54 11.95 11.00 6.58
C SER A 54 12.11 9.52 6.28
N PHE A 55 12.40 8.70 7.29
CA PHE A 55 12.48 7.24 7.12
C PHE A 55 11.11 6.58 6.87
N ASN A 56 10.02 7.32 7.09
CA ASN A 56 8.67 6.84 6.79
C ASN A 56 8.31 6.99 5.31
N ASP A 57 9.07 7.78 4.58
CA ASP A 57 8.80 8.06 3.17
C ASP A 57 9.47 7.00 2.30
N VAL A 58 8.77 6.51 1.29
CA VAL A 58 9.34 5.64 0.28
C VAL A 58 9.31 6.31 -1.08
N ALA A 59 10.25 5.95 -1.95
CA ALA A 59 10.26 6.46 -3.32
C ALA A 59 8.97 6.03 -4.03
N ASN A 60 8.27 6.99 -4.63
CA ASN A 60 7.07 6.70 -5.39
C ASN A 60 7.44 6.17 -6.77
N TRP A 61 7.20 4.89 -7.01
CA TRP A 61 7.44 4.25 -8.30
C TRP A 61 6.22 4.36 -9.21
N ALA A 62 6.42 4.13 -10.50
CA ALA A 62 5.32 3.90 -11.45
C ALA A 62 4.82 2.45 -11.31
N TYR A 63 4.13 2.17 -10.20
CA TYR A 63 3.78 0.80 -9.82
C TYR A 63 2.90 0.10 -10.84
N ALA A 64 1.93 0.80 -11.40
CA ALA A 64 1.04 0.25 -12.42
C ALA A 64 1.76 -0.17 -13.71
N ASP A 65 2.97 0.32 -13.96
CA ASP A 65 3.77 -0.05 -15.13
C ASP A 65 4.60 -1.31 -14.91
N LEU A 66 4.85 -1.69 -13.65
CA LEU A 66 5.76 -2.79 -13.32
C LEU A 66 5.41 -4.12 -14.00
N PRO A 67 4.13 -4.55 -14.13
CA PRO A 67 3.83 -5.77 -14.87
C PRO A 67 4.40 -5.78 -16.30
N LYS A 68 4.34 -4.65 -17.02
CA LYS A 68 4.91 -4.52 -18.36
C LYS A 68 6.43 -4.38 -18.35
N VAL A 69 7.00 -3.80 -17.31
CA VAL A 69 8.47 -3.73 -17.13
C VAL A 69 9.04 -5.13 -16.95
N PHE A 70 8.40 -5.97 -16.15
CA PHE A 70 8.84 -7.34 -15.90
C PHE A 70 8.56 -8.30 -17.07
N ARG A 71 7.47 -8.07 -17.79
CA ARG A 71 7.07 -8.86 -18.95
C ARG A 71 6.40 -7.97 -20.00
N PRO A 72 7.14 -7.48 -21.01
CA PRO A 72 6.62 -6.52 -21.99
C PRO A 72 5.42 -7.00 -22.80
N ASP A 73 5.33 -8.32 -23.07
CA ASP A 73 4.25 -8.97 -23.80
C ASP A 73 3.10 -9.48 -22.92
N THR A 74 3.07 -9.07 -21.64
CA THR A 74 2.05 -9.54 -20.69
C THR A 74 0.65 -9.09 -21.08
N THR A 75 -0.33 -9.95 -20.80
CA THR A 75 -1.76 -9.64 -20.86
C THR A 75 -2.30 -9.08 -19.56
N ALA A 76 -1.46 -8.91 -18.54
CA ALA A 76 -1.85 -8.33 -17.25
C ALA A 76 -2.51 -6.97 -17.42
N ARG A 77 -3.54 -6.71 -16.60
CA ARG A 77 -4.26 -5.45 -16.60
C ARG A 77 -3.85 -4.64 -15.38
N SER A 78 -3.38 -3.43 -15.62
CA SER A 78 -3.01 -2.48 -14.56
C SER A 78 -3.98 -1.31 -14.52
N PHE A 79 -4.32 -0.87 -13.31
CA PHE A 79 -5.21 0.25 -13.05
C PHE A 79 -4.60 1.15 -11.99
N VAL A 80 -4.68 2.47 -12.21
CA VAL A 80 -4.47 3.49 -11.17
C VAL A 80 -5.84 3.93 -10.69
N VAL A 81 -6.10 3.74 -9.41
CA VAL A 81 -7.39 3.99 -8.77
C VAL A 81 -7.26 5.17 -7.83
N LYS A 82 -8.03 6.21 -8.06
CA LYS A 82 -8.13 7.41 -7.22
C LYS A 82 -9.55 7.69 -6.76
N THR A 83 -10.54 7.04 -7.39
CA THR A 83 -11.96 7.21 -7.11
C THR A 83 -12.66 5.86 -7.05
N VAL A 84 -13.87 5.85 -6.47
CA VAL A 84 -14.74 4.65 -6.45
C VAL A 84 -15.04 4.18 -7.88
N ALA A 85 -15.28 5.12 -8.80
CA ALA A 85 -15.55 4.78 -10.21
C ALA A 85 -14.34 4.09 -10.88
N ASP A 86 -13.09 4.49 -10.55
CA ASP A 86 -11.90 3.80 -11.04
C ASP A 86 -11.82 2.38 -10.48
N LEU A 87 -12.17 2.21 -9.20
CA LEU A 87 -12.22 0.90 -8.56
C LEU A 87 -13.25 -0.01 -9.22
N ASP A 88 -14.46 0.48 -9.44
CA ASP A 88 -15.52 -0.27 -10.11
C ASP A 88 -15.10 -0.72 -11.51
N LYS A 89 -14.43 0.16 -12.25
CA LYS A 89 -13.85 -0.18 -13.56
C LYS A 89 -12.78 -1.29 -13.45
N ALA A 90 -11.90 -1.19 -12.49
CA ALA A 90 -10.86 -2.20 -12.28
C ALA A 90 -11.45 -3.57 -11.89
N LEU A 91 -12.46 -3.58 -11.00
CA LEU A 91 -13.13 -4.79 -10.55
C LEU A 91 -14.03 -5.43 -11.62
N SER A 92 -14.53 -4.63 -12.57
CA SER A 92 -15.33 -5.11 -13.70
C SER A 92 -14.48 -5.69 -14.83
N ALA A 93 -13.15 -5.59 -14.74
CA ALA A 93 -12.27 -6.15 -15.77
C ALA A 93 -12.36 -7.69 -15.80
N PRO A 94 -12.22 -8.33 -16.98
CA PRO A 94 -12.17 -9.78 -17.09
C PRO A 94 -11.06 -10.35 -16.19
N ASN A 95 -11.42 -11.43 -15.46
CA ASN A 95 -10.52 -12.02 -14.46
C ASN A 95 -9.73 -13.22 -14.98
N ASP A 96 -9.33 -13.17 -16.22
CA ASP A 96 -8.60 -14.19 -16.98
C ASP A 96 -7.08 -14.03 -16.92
N THR A 97 -6.58 -12.98 -16.26
CA THR A 97 -5.15 -12.68 -16.11
C THR A 97 -4.87 -12.00 -14.75
N LEU A 98 -3.60 -11.68 -14.48
CA LEU A 98 -3.23 -10.80 -13.36
C LEU A 98 -3.93 -9.44 -13.49
N ILE A 99 -4.57 -9.00 -12.42
CA ILE A 99 -5.05 -7.62 -12.28
C ILE A 99 -4.19 -6.93 -11.21
N PHE A 100 -3.54 -5.84 -11.60
CA PHE A 100 -2.71 -5.02 -10.72
C PHE A 100 -3.39 -3.67 -10.51
N ILE A 101 -3.78 -3.37 -9.29
CA ILE A 101 -4.51 -2.16 -8.91
C ILE A 101 -3.62 -1.33 -8.00
N GLU A 102 -3.16 -0.19 -8.49
CA GLU A 102 -2.51 0.83 -7.67
C GLU A 102 -3.59 1.77 -7.12
N ALA A 103 -3.91 1.63 -5.83
CA ALA A 103 -4.85 2.49 -5.13
C ALA A 103 -4.10 3.65 -4.47
N SER A 104 -4.25 4.85 -5.02
CA SER A 104 -3.67 6.08 -4.46
C SER A 104 -4.49 6.52 -3.25
N MET A 105 -3.83 6.67 -2.10
CA MET A 105 -4.47 7.08 -0.85
C MET A 105 -3.73 8.25 -0.22
N ASP A 106 -4.40 8.97 0.66
CA ASP A 106 -3.76 10.01 1.45
C ASP A 106 -2.72 9.38 2.40
N PRO A 107 -1.52 9.96 2.54
CA PRO A 107 -0.45 9.42 3.39
C PRO A 107 -0.80 9.40 4.88
N PHE A 108 -1.89 10.01 5.28
CA PHE A 108 -2.34 10.09 6.68
C PHE A 108 -3.73 9.50 6.91
N ASP A 109 -4.36 8.95 5.87
CA ASP A 109 -5.65 8.28 6.01
C ASP A 109 -5.45 6.91 6.66
N ALA A 110 -5.70 6.86 7.97
CA ALA A 110 -5.57 5.66 8.79
C ALA A 110 -6.86 5.36 9.54
N PRO A 111 -7.21 4.08 9.72
CA PRO A 111 -8.28 3.70 10.64
C PRO A 111 -8.01 4.21 12.07
N VAL A 112 -9.07 4.63 12.76
CA VAL A 112 -8.95 5.15 14.15
C VAL A 112 -8.19 4.19 15.05
N ALA A 113 -8.42 2.89 14.93
CA ALA A 113 -7.70 1.88 15.72
C ALA A 113 -6.19 1.90 15.50
N VAL A 114 -5.71 2.21 14.28
CA VAL A 114 -4.28 2.33 13.99
C VAL A 114 -3.70 3.59 14.64
N ILE A 115 -4.43 4.70 14.58
CA ILE A 115 -4.03 5.97 15.21
C ILE A 115 -3.94 5.79 16.73
N GLU A 116 -4.96 5.21 17.34
CA GLU A 116 -4.99 4.94 18.79
C GLU A 116 -3.88 3.99 19.22
N SER A 117 -3.66 2.93 18.43
CA SER A 117 -2.56 1.99 18.69
C SER A 117 -1.20 2.68 18.62
N GLY A 118 -1.00 3.56 17.62
CA GLY A 118 0.22 4.34 17.50
C GLY A 118 0.45 5.26 18.69
N ASN A 119 -0.57 5.99 19.10
CA ASN A 119 -0.48 6.89 20.27
C ASN A 119 -0.13 6.12 21.55
N ASN A 120 -0.80 5.00 21.81
CA ASN A 120 -0.58 4.20 23.01
C ASN A 120 0.77 3.46 22.97
N GLY A 121 1.13 2.89 21.84
CA GLY A 121 2.37 2.14 21.67
C GLY A 121 3.60 3.04 21.73
N ALA A 122 3.55 4.21 21.11
CA ALA A 122 4.63 5.16 21.15
C ALA A 122 4.93 5.67 22.58
N ASP A 123 3.90 5.90 23.38
CA ASP A 123 4.07 6.29 24.79
C ASP A 123 4.64 5.14 25.64
N LEU A 124 4.27 3.90 25.34
CA LEU A 124 4.79 2.73 26.02
C LEU A 124 6.28 2.48 25.68
N ASP A 125 6.64 2.56 24.40
CA ASP A 125 7.98 2.23 23.92
C ASP A 125 9.00 3.34 24.14
N TYR A 126 8.59 4.61 24.00
CA TYR A 126 9.52 5.75 23.99
C TYR A 126 9.26 6.74 25.12
N GLY A 127 8.11 6.65 25.80
CA GLY A 127 7.72 7.54 26.89
C GLY A 127 7.58 9.01 26.45
N PRO A 128 7.59 9.96 27.43
CA PRO A 128 7.33 11.37 27.16
C PRO A 128 8.37 12.08 26.27
N ARG A 129 9.52 11.48 26.05
CA ARG A 129 10.61 12.00 25.20
C ARG A 129 10.67 11.35 23.83
N GLY A 130 9.70 10.50 23.49
CA GLY A 130 9.66 9.78 22.24
C GLY A 130 9.51 10.69 21.01
N PRO A 131 9.85 10.17 19.82
CA PRO A 131 9.80 10.92 18.57
C PRO A 131 8.39 11.41 18.23
N GLN A 132 7.35 10.73 18.66
CA GLN A 132 5.94 11.12 18.50
C GLN A 132 5.60 12.49 19.13
N HIS A 133 6.35 12.93 20.15
CA HIS A 133 6.15 14.22 20.78
C HIS A 133 6.94 15.36 20.12
N ARG A 134 7.85 15.02 19.20
CA ARG A 134 8.68 16.02 18.49
C ARG A 134 8.04 16.51 17.19
N SER A 135 7.20 15.71 16.58
CA SER A 135 6.41 16.08 15.42
C SER A 135 4.99 16.38 15.86
N ASN A 136 4.44 17.51 15.42
CA ASN A 136 3.03 17.82 15.65
C ASN A 136 2.18 16.60 15.30
N MET A 137 1.65 15.93 16.29
CA MET A 137 0.82 14.74 16.14
C MET A 137 -0.54 15.16 15.56
N LEU A 138 -0.59 15.29 14.27
CA LEU A 138 -1.78 15.70 13.51
C LEU A 138 -2.80 14.58 13.34
N LEU A 139 -2.51 13.38 13.86
CA LEU A 139 -3.41 12.24 13.76
C LEU A 139 -4.25 12.02 15.04
N ARG A 140 -4.25 12.97 15.98
CA ARG A 140 -5.24 12.90 17.06
C ARG A 140 -6.61 13.24 16.49
N PRO A 141 -7.65 12.40 16.70
CA PRO A 141 -9.00 12.80 16.40
C PRO A 141 -9.28 14.13 17.17
N ALA A 142 -9.90 15.09 16.51
CA ALA A 142 -10.41 16.26 17.18
C ALA A 142 -11.38 15.78 18.27
N THR A 143 -11.07 16.05 19.52
CA THR A 143 -11.95 15.80 20.66
C THR A 143 -13.18 16.68 20.59
#